data_f5ab4c411d4feda1c7c0724a61e06f94
#
_entry.id   f5ab4c411d4feda1c7c0724a61e06f94
#
_cell.length_a   1.000
_cell.length_b   1.000
_cell.length_c   1.000
_cell.angle_alpha   90.00
_cell.angle_beta   90.00
_cell.angle_gamma   90.00
#
_symmetry.space_group_name_H-M   'P 1'
#
loop_
_entity.id
_entity.type
_entity.pdbx_description
1 polymer ?
#
loop_
_entity_poly.entity_id
_entity_poly.type
_entity_poly.pdbx_seq_one_letter_code
_entity_poly.pdbx_strand_id
1 'polypeptide(L)'
;MNMTDPIADLLTRIRNANVVRHEVVEVPSSKMKKAIANIMLEEGYLKNIEEYQDGNVSMLRLSMKYGQNKERVITGLKRISKPGLRVYSNKEDIPKVLNGLGVAIISTSKGLVTDREARKSGLGGEVICYIW
;
A
#
# COMPACT_ATOMS: atom_id res chain seq x y z
N MET A 1 -10.77 -20.14 14.52
CA MET A 1 -11.20 -18.84 13.94
C MET A 1 -10.13 -18.33 13.00
N ASN A 2 -10.52 -18.02 11.79
CA ASN A 2 -9.57 -17.49 10.80
C ASN A 2 -9.43 -15.98 10.97
N MET A 3 -8.19 -15.55 11.11
CA MET A 3 -7.91 -14.12 11.06
C MET A 3 -7.79 -13.69 9.61
N THR A 4 -8.50 -12.61 9.26
CA THR A 4 -8.42 -12.07 7.92
C THR A 4 -7.52 -10.85 7.92
N ASP A 5 -6.78 -10.66 6.83
CA ASP A 5 -5.93 -9.49 6.64
C ASP A 5 -6.22 -8.91 5.26
N PRO A 6 -7.20 -8.00 5.18
CA PRO A 6 -7.57 -7.37 3.90
C PRO A 6 -6.42 -6.61 3.25
N ILE A 7 -5.49 -6.08 4.06
CA ILE A 7 -4.32 -5.36 3.53
C ILE A 7 -3.37 -6.35 2.87
N ALA A 8 -3.10 -7.47 3.53
CA ALA A 8 -2.25 -8.52 2.94
C ALA A 8 -2.86 -9.05 1.66
N ASP A 9 -4.18 -9.21 1.61
CA ASP A 9 -4.88 -9.63 0.40
C ASP A 9 -4.69 -8.61 -0.73
N LEU A 10 -4.84 -7.32 -0.43
CA LEU A 10 -4.61 -6.25 -1.41
C LEU A 10 -3.19 -6.31 -1.97
N LEU A 11 -2.19 -6.40 -1.08
CA LEU A 11 -0.78 -6.44 -1.49
C LEU A 11 -0.49 -7.69 -2.33
N THR A 12 -1.09 -8.83 -1.96
CA THR A 12 -0.93 -10.08 -2.71
C THR A 12 -1.52 -9.95 -4.11
N ARG A 13 -2.70 -9.36 -4.23
CA ARG A 13 -3.34 -9.17 -5.56
C ARG A 13 -2.50 -8.25 -6.44
N ILE A 14 -1.95 -7.18 -5.86
CA ILE A 14 -1.07 -6.27 -6.60
C ILE A 14 0.22 -7.00 -6.99
N ARG A 15 0.80 -7.77 -6.08
CA ARG A 15 2.02 -8.54 -6.33
C ARG A 15 1.81 -9.53 -7.48
N ASN A 16 0.72 -10.28 -7.44
CA ASN A 16 0.41 -11.27 -8.47
C ASN A 16 0.19 -10.62 -9.83
N ALA A 17 -0.55 -9.52 -9.88
CA ALA A 17 -0.75 -8.76 -11.11
C ALA A 17 0.57 -8.23 -11.66
N ASN A 18 1.44 -7.76 -10.78
CA ASN A 18 2.75 -7.23 -11.16
C ASN A 18 3.65 -8.31 -11.77
N VAL A 19 3.61 -9.53 -11.22
CA VAL A 19 4.42 -10.66 -11.75
C VAL A 19 4.02 -11.01 -13.18
N VAL A 20 2.72 -11.09 -13.46
CA VAL A 20 2.21 -11.45 -14.80
C VAL A 20 1.92 -10.23 -15.66
N ARG A 21 2.18 -9.04 -15.15
CA ARG A 21 2.00 -7.75 -15.83
C ARG A 21 0.56 -7.49 -16.28
N HIS A 22 -0.39 -7.82 -15.43
CA HIS A 22 -1.78 -7.42 -15.64
C HIS A 22 -1.91 -5.90 -15.51
N GLU A 23 -2.80 -5.34 -16.29
CA GLU A 23 -2.99 -3.89 -16.30
C GLU A 23 -3.90 -3.39 -15.19
N VAL A 24 -4.81 -4.24 -14.69
CA VAL A 24 -5.84 -3.84 -13.72
C VAL A 24 -5.95 -4.85 -12.60
N VAL A 25 -6.14 -4.33 -11.39
CA VAL A 25 -6.47 -5.12 -10.20
C VAL A 25 -7.78 -4.58 -9.64
N GLU A 26 -8.74 -5.47 -9.37
CA GLU A 26 -10.02 -5.09 -8.79
C GLU A 26 -10.19 -5.75 -7.43
N VAL A 27 -10.56 -4.96 -6.43
CA VAL A 27 -10.76 -5.43 -5.06
C VAL A 27 -11.97 -4.73 -4.44
N PRO A 28 -12.65 -5.38 -3.49
CA PRO A 28 -13.65 -4.67 -2.70
C PRO A 28 -13.02 -3.48 -2.01
N SER A 29 -13.71 -2.35 -2.03
CA SER A 29 -13.20 -1.11 -1.44
C SER A 29 -13.30 -1.14 0.07
N SER A 30 -12.36 -0.46 0.72
CA SER A 30 -12.47 -0.09 2.12
C SER A 30 -11.70 1.22 2.29
N LYS A 31 -11.96 1.89 3.39
CA LYS A 31 -11.29 3.16 3.70
C LYS A 31 -9.78 2.99 3.74
N MET A 32 -9.30 1.92 4.38
CA MET A 32 -7.87 1.65 4.50
C MET A 32 -7.24 1.28 3.16
N LYS A 33 -7.88 0.41 2.37
CA LYS A 33 -7.39 0.03 1.05
C LYS A 33 -7.30 1.23 0.12
N LYS A 34 -8.32 2.10 0.16
CA LYS A 34 -8.33 3.32 -0.64
C LYS A 34 -7.18 4.25 -0.23
N ALA A 35 -6.92 4.39 1.06
CA ALA A 35 -5.82 5.22 1.55
C ALA A 35 -4.46 4.68 1.10
N ILE A 36 -4.26 3.36 1.17
CA ILE A 36 -3.03 2.72 0.70
C ILE A 36 -2.86 2.94 -0.80
N ALA A 37 -3.92 2.72 -1.57
CA ALA A 37 -3.89 2.89 -3.02
C ALA A 37 -3.58 4.34 -3.41
N ASN A 38 -4.13 5.32 -2.70
CA ASN A 38 -3.85 6.72 -2.95
C ASN A 38 -2.38 7.06 -2.72
N ILE A 39 -1.78 6.51 -1.66
CA ILE A 39 -0.35 6.70 -1.41
C ILE A 39 0.47 6.08 -2.54
N MET A 40 0.12 4.87 -2.99
CA MET A 40 0.80 4.21 -4.10
C MET A 40 0.70 5.04 -5.39
N LEU A 41 -0.45 5.65 -5.63
CA LEU A 41 -0.64 6.52 -6.79
C LEU A 41 0.26 7.75 -6.70
N GLU A 42 0.25 8.42 -5.56
CA GLU A 42 1.06 9.64 -5.34
C GLU A 42 2.56 9.35 -5.45
N GLU A 43 2.99 8.18 -4.98
CA GLU A 43 4.40 7.79 -5.01
C GLU A 43 4.83 7.21 -6.37
N GLY A 44 3.91 7.12 -7.32
CA GLY A 44 4.24 6.70 -8.69
C GLY A 44 4.24 5.19 -8.92
N TYR A 45 3.64 4.41 -8.04
CA TYR A 45 3.56 2.96 -8.19
C TYR A 45 2.33 2.50 -8.95
N LEU A 46 1.29 3.31 -8.99
CA LEU A 46 0.06 3.03 -9.75
C LEU A 46 -0.17 4.13 -10.77
N LYS A 47 -0.88 3.78 -11.84
CA LYS A 47 -1.22 4.72 -12.92
C LYS A 47 -2.51 5.47 -12.63
N ASN A 48 -3.52 4.79 -12.05
CA ASN A 48 -4.82 5.37 -11.80
C ASN A 48 -5.59 4.54 -10.77
N ILE A 49 -6.58 5.16 -10.14
CA ILE A 49 -7.50 4.52 -9.20
C ILE A 49 -8.91 4.97 -9.54
N GLU A 50 -9.85 4.01 -9.62
CA GLU A 50 -11.26 4.29 -9.76
C GLU A 50 -12.03 3.57 -8.66
N GLU A 51 -13.06 4.21 -8.13
CA GLU A 51 -14.02 3.56 -7.25
C GLU A 51 -15.34 3.45 -8.01
N TYR A 52 -15.96 2.27 -7.99
CA TYR A 52 -17.22 2.03 -8.66
C TYR A 52 -18.09 1.08 -7.86
N GLN A 53 -19.37 1.02 -8.20
CA GLN A 53 -20.32 0.14 -7.54
C GLN A 53 -20.56 -1.10 -8.39
N ASP A 54 -20.52 -2.27 -7.76
CA ASP A 54 -20.90 -3.53 -8.36
C ASP A 54 -22.05 -4.10 -7.50
N GLY A 55 -23.27 -3.83 -7.93
CA GLY A 55 -24.44 -4.13 -7.11
C GLY A 55 -24.41 -3.30 -5.82
N ASN A 56 -24.38 -3.98 -4.68
CA ASN A 56 -24.34 -3.33 -3.38
C ASN A 56 -22.91 -3.20 -2.82
N VAL A 57 -21.90 -3.60 -3.61
CA VAL A 57 -20.51 -3.60 -3.17
C VAL A 57 -19.75 -2.46 -3.83
N SER A 58 -19.05 -1.69 -3.02
CA SER A 58 -18.12 -0.67 -3.51
C SER A 58 -16.79 -1.34 -3.87
N MET A 59 -16.31 -1.10 -5.09
CA MET A 59 -15.09 -1.71 -5.62
C MET A 59 -14.05 -0.66 -5.94
N LEU A 60 -12.79 -1.04 -5.82
CA LEU A 60 -11.64 -0.27 -6.31
C LEU A 60 -11.05 -0.95 -7.54
N ARG A 61 -10.83 -0.17 -8.57
CA ARG A 61 -10.08 -0.61 -9.76
C ARG A 61 -8.76 0.13 -9.78
N LEU A 62 -7.68 -0.62 -9.65
CA LEU A 62 -6.33 -0.07 -9.61
C LEU A 62 -5.67 -0.35 -10.95
N SER A 63 -5.23 0.71 -11.64
CA SER A 63 -4.49 0.58 -12.89
C SER A 63 -3.01 0.49 -12.56
N MET A 64 -2.41 -0.63 -12.93
CA MET A 64 -1.00 -0.90 -12.69
C MET A 64 -0.14 -0.04 -13.61
N LYS A 65 1.03 0.35 -13.12
CA LYS A 65 1.98 1.16 -13.87
C LYS A 65 3.19 0.31 -14.27
N TYR A 66 3.59 0.42 -15.52
CA TYR A 66 4.78 -0.25 -16.02
C TYR A 66 5.63 0.75 -16.78
N GLY A 67 6.94 0.50 -16.85
CA GLY A 67 7.86 1.28 -17.64
C GLY A 67 7.89 0.83 -19.09
N GLN A 68 8.93 1.20 -19.82
CA GLN A 68 9.14 0.78 -21.22
C GLN A 68 9.26 -0.73 -21.26
N ASN A 69 8.72 -1.34 -22.33
CA ASN A 69 8.72 -2.79 -22.51
C ASN A 69 8.09 -3.53 -21.33
N LYS A 70 7.09 -2.92 -20.70
CA LYS A 70 6.39 -3.47 -19.54
C LYS A 70 7.31 -3.80 -18.37
N GLU A 71 8.36 -3.01 -18.18
CA GLU A 71 9.20 -3.15 -17.00
C GLU A 71 8.40 -2.87 -15.73
N ARG A 72 8.64 -3.66 -14.69
CA ARG A 72 7.96 -3.49 -13.41
C ARG A 72 8.43 -2.22 -12.71
N VAL A 73 7.48 -1.38 -12.30
CA VAL A 73 7.75 -0.22 -11.46
C VAL A 73 7.82 -0.65 -10.00
N ILE A 74 6.98 -1.62 -9.62
CA ILE A 74 7.00 -2.19 -8.28
C ILE A 74 7.96 -3.37 -8.28
N THR A 75 9.00 -3.32 -7.43
CA THR A 75 9.95 -4.42 -7.27
C THR A 75 9.51 -5.34 -6.15
N GLY A 76 8.95 -4.80 -5.08
CA GLY A 76 8.50 -5.60 -3.96
C GLY A 76 7.44 -4.92 -3.10
N LEU A 77 6.71 -5.74 -2.38
CA LEU A 77 5.69 -5.34 -1.42
C LEU A 77 5.82 -6.26 -0.21
N LYS A 78 5.80 -5.68 0.98
CA LYS A 78 5.92 -6.47 2.20
C LYS A 78 4.95 -5.98 3.27
N ARG A 79 4.08 -6.88 3.74
CA ARG A 79 3.22 -6.62 4.89
C ARG A 79 4.09 -6.65 6.15
N ILE A 80 4.05 -5.60 6.94
CA ILE A 80 4.86 -5.50 8.16
C ILE A 80 4.01 -5.79 9.39
N SER A 81 3.08 -4.91 9.74
CA SER A 81 2.17 -5.14 10.85
C SER A 81 1.07 -6.10 10.42
N LYS A 82 0.76 -7.09 11.25
CA LYS A 82 -0.22 -8.13 10.95
C LYS A 82 -1.22 -8.23 12.09
N PRO A 83 -2.45 -8.73 11.85
CA PRO A 83 -3.44 -8.85 12.92
C PRO A 83 -2.94 -9.58 14.16
N GLY A 84 -2.12 -10.62 13.98
CA GLY A 84 -1.56 -11.39 15.10
C GLY A 84 -0.23 -10.87 15.63
N LEU A 85 0.37 -9.88 14.96
CA LEU A 85 1.68 -9.36 15.34
C LEU A 85 1.79 -7.91 14.86
N ARG A 86 1.34 -6.98 15.70
CA ARG A 86 1.39 -5.56 15.36
C ARG A 86 2.79 -5.01 15.51
N VAL A 87 3.19 -4.13 14.60
CA VAL A 87 4.51 -3.49 14.58
C VAL A 87 4.33 -1.98 14.61
N TYR A 88 4.94 -1.33 15.57
CA TYR A 88 4.86 0.11 15.77
C TYR A 88 6.23 0.73 15.73
N SER A 89 6.29 1.99 15.39
CA SER A 89 7.52 2.77 15.39
C SER A 89 7.23 4.12 16.05
N ASN A 90 8.15 4.59 16.89
CA ASN A 90 8.05 5.94 17.42
C ASN A 90 8.67 6.93 16.41
N LYS A 91 8.50 8.22 16.68
CA LYS A 91 8.91 9.27 15.73
C LYS A 91 10.41 9.32 15.47
N GLU A 92 11.23 8.81 16.39
CA GLU A 92 12.69 8.79 16.25
C GLU A 92 13.19 7.62 15.40
N ASP A 93 12.38 6.55 15.28
CA ASP A 93 12.81 5.28 14.69
C ASP A 93 11.99 4.91 13.44
N ILE A 94 11.42 5.88 12.75
CA ILE A 94 10.63 5.62 11.54
C ILE A 94 11.53 4.89 10.52
N PRO A 95 11.12 3.70 10.05
CA PRO A 95 11.96 2.91 9.14
C PRO A 95 12.11 3.56 7.77
N LYS A 96 13.26 3.31 7.16
CA LYS A 96 13.52 3.67 5.75
C LYS A 96 13.60 2.38 4.94
N VAL A 97 12.95 2.39 3.79
CA VAL A 97 12.95 1.24 2.88
C VAL A 97 14.01 1.50 1.81
N LEU A 98 14.99 0.60 1.71
CA LEU A 98 16.10 0.72 0.75
C LEU A 98 16.75 2.09 0.79
N ASN A 99 17.09 2.57 1.99
CA ASN A 99 17.73 3.88 2.21
C ASN A 99 16.95 5.06 1.61
N GLY A 100 15.62 4.93 1.58
CA GLY A 100 14.75 6.00 1.08
C GLY A 100 14.32 5.85 -0.37
N LEU A 101 14.77 4.80 -1.07
CA LEU A 101 14.33 4.53 -2.44
C LEU A 101 12.90 3.98 -2.47
N GLY A 102 12.51 3.25 -1.42
CA GLY A 102 11.16 2.75 -1.25
C GLY A 102 10.36 3.58 -0.28
N VAL A 103 9.18 3.09 0.05
CA VAL A 103 8.21 3.79 0.90
C VAL A 103 7.70 2.84 1.98
N ALA A 104 7.66 3.32 3.23
CA ALA A 104 6.90 2.66 4.28
C ALA A 104 5.59 3.42 4.46
N ILE A 105 4.50 2.70 4.62
CA ILE A 105 3.19 3.31 4.92
C ILE A 105 2.96 3.18 6.41
N ILE A 106 2.74 4.30 7.07
CA ILE A 106 2.59 4.40 8.52
C ILE A 106 1.19 4.88 8.86
N SER A 107 0.52 4.18 9.77
CA SER A 107 -0.78 4.61 10.28
C SER A 107 -0.55 5.48 11.51
N THR A 108 -0.84 6.77 11.38
CA THR A 108 -0.63 7.76 12.45
C THR A 108 -1.96 8.30 12.96
N SER A 109 -1.90 9.15 13.96
CA SER A 109 -3.08 9.85 14.47
C SER A 109 -3.74 10.74 13.42
N LYS A 110 -3.00 11.10 12.36
CA LYS A 110 -3.50 11.92 11.25
C LYS A 110 -3.82 11.10 10.01
N GLY A 111 -3.91 9.76 10.14
CA GLY A 111 -4.22 8.87 9.03
C GLY A 111 -2.99 8.17 8.50
N LEU A 112 -3.15 7.53 7.34
CA LEU A 112 -2.07 6.82 6.67
C LEU A 112 -1.19 7.82 5.92
N VAL A 113 0.11 7.74 6.17
CA VAL A 113 1.10 8.61 5.54
C VAL A 113 2.33 7.79 5.15
N THR A 114 3.20 8.38 4.35
CA THR A 114 4.51 7.78 4.05
C THR A 114 5.45 7.99 5.23
N ASP A 115 6.52 7.20 5.26
CA ASP A 115 7.58 7.35 6.26
C ASP A 115 8.19 8.76 6.22
N ARG A 116 8.37 9.32 5.02
CA ARG A 116 8.89 10.69 4.89
C ARG A 116 7.97 11.72 5.53
N GLU A 117 6.68 11.59 5.29
CA GLU A 117 5.69 12.50 5.87
C GLU A 117 5.61 12.33 7.39
N ALA A 118 5.69 11.08 7.88
CA ALA A 118 5.69 10.80 9.32
C ALA A 118 6.90 11.45 10.00
N ARG A 119 8.10 11.33 9.41
CA ARG A 119 9.31 11.97 9.93
C ARG A 119 9.19 13.49 9.94
N LYS A 120 8.69 14.05 8.84
CA LYS A 120 8.52 15.49 8.70
C LYS A 120 7.55 16.05 9.74
N SER A 121 6.48 15.33 10.01
CA SER A 121 5.45 15.75 10.97
C SER A 121 5.76 15.35 12.40
N GLY A 122 6.83 14.58 12.65
CA GLY A 122 7.20 14.11 13.96
C GLY A 122 6.21 13.14 14.56
N LEU A 123 5.62 12.27 13.73
CA LEU A 123 4.60 11.31 14.16
C LEU A 123 5.10 9.89 14.01
N GLY A 124 4.90 9.09 15.06
CA GLY A 124 5.05 7.65 14.98
C GLY A 124 3.71 6.98 14.74
N GLY A 125 3.72 5.66 14.61
CA GLY A 125 2.49 4.92 14.42
C GLY A 125 2.73 3.46 14.06
N GLU A 126 1.68 2.82 13.56
CA GLU A 126 1.74 1.43 13.14
C GLU A 126 2.37 1.35 11.74
N VAL A 127 3.39 0.50 11.61
CA VAL A 127 4.06 0.29 10.31
C VAL A 127 3.25 -0.74 9.52
N ILE A 128 2.53 -0.28 8.52
CA ILE A 128 1.57 -1.11 7.78
C ILE A 128 2.29 -2.02 6.78
N CYS A 129 3.09 -1.44 5.90
CA CYS A 129 3.75 -2.20 4.84
C CYS A 129 4.91 -1.40 4.24
N TYR A 130 5.73 -2.11 3.46
CA TYR A 130 6.79 -1.51 2.66
C TYR A 130 6.49 -1.73 1.18
N ILE A 131 6.85 -0.75 0.35
CA ILE A 131 6.74 -0.83 -1.10
C ILE A 131 8.03 -0.27 -1.69
N TRP A 132 8.57 -0.97 -2.67
CA TRP A 132 9.78 -0.50 -3.35
C TRP A 132 9.86 -0.96 -4.80
#